data_9d42cfe80466fd4730f448a4baec6789
#
_entry.id   9d42cfe80466fd4730f448a4baec6789
#
_cell.length_a   1.000
_cell.length_b   1.000
_cell.length_c   1.000
_cell.angle_alpha   90.00
_cell.angle_beta   90.00
_cell.angle_gamma   90.00
#
_symmetry.space_group_name_H-M   'P 1'
#
loop_
_entity.id
_entity.type
_entity.pdbx_description
1 polymer ?
#
loop_
_entity_poly.entity_id
_entity_poly.type
_entity_poly.pdbx_seq_one_letter_code
_entity_poly.pdbx_strand_id
1 'polypeptide(L)'
;NIENKEKIKNKFYLIEEFILEKIKDGKKISANKFSNNVLVHGHCHQKSQDRLKGLLELLTTLNIKHKPIETSCCGMAGSFGYDAKNYDISKKMAHLTLIPTIKKEFKNDDIIVANGTSCRHQISDFSDQKPQHVSQLLFKIFETVN
;
A
#
# COMPACT_ATOMS: atom_id res chain seq x y z
N ASN A 1 7.63 30.60 10.02
CA ASN A 1 8.14 31.20 8.79
C ASN A 1 7.63 30.37 7.60
N ILE A 2 6.73 30.95 6.79
CA ILE A 2 6.01 30.25 5.70
C ILE A 2 6.99 29.73 4.64
N GLU A 3 8.03 30.50 4.35
CA GLU A 3 9.07 30.17 3.37
C GLU A 3 9.87 28.89 3.70
N ASN A 4 10.07 28.60 4.98
CA ASN A 4 10.71 27.37 5.40
C ASN A 4 9.77 26.15 5.32
N LYS A 5 8.43 26.34 5.42
CA LYS A 5 7.47 25.24 5.27
C LYS A 5 7.47 24.71 3.84
N GLU A 6 7.51 25.56 2.84
CA GLU A 6 7.56 25.16 1.42
C GLU A 6 8.86 24.39 1.10
N LYS A 7 10.00 24.88 1.58
CA LYS A 7 11.31 24.21 1.42
C LYS A 7 11.38 22.84 2.10
N ILE A 8 10.66 22.67 3.21
CA ILE A 8 10.62 21.40 3.94
C ILE A 8 9.63 20.43 3.27
N LYS A 9 8.45 20.92 2.87
CA LYS A 9 7.40 20.11 2.25
C LYS A 9 7.89 19.32 1.03
N ASN A 10 8.77 19.93 0.23
CA ASN A 10 9.34 19.32 -0.98
C ASN A 10 10.51 18.36 -0.72
N LYS A 11 10.81 18.06 0.56
CA LYS A 11 11.89 17.14 0.97
C LYS A 11 11.37 15.85 1.61
N PHE A 12 10.05 15.72 1.77
CA PHE A 12 9.44 14.53 2.34
C PHE A 12 8.76 13.69 1.26
N TYR A 13 9.27 12.51 1.06
CA TYR A 13 8.76 11.53 0.10
C TYR A 13 8.31 10.26 0.82
N LEU A 14 7.26 9.65 0.32
CA LEU A 14 7.06 8.24 0.53
C LEU A 14 8.11 7.47 -0.29
N ILE A 15 8.47 6.27 0.12
CA ILE A 15 9.52 5.49 -0.58
C ILE A 15 9.19 5.30 -2.05
N GLU A 16 7.93 5.03 -2.37
CA GLU A 16 7.43 4.87 -3.72
C GLU A 16 7.55 6.15 -4.56
N GLU A 17 7.30 7.31 -3.96
CA GLU A 17 7.42 8.61 -4.62
C GLU A 17 8.88 8.94 -4.92
N PHE A 18 9.77 8.68 -3.94
CA PHE A 18 11.21 8.89 -4.11
C PHE A 18 11.78 8.06 -5.25
N ILE A 19 11.43 6.76 -5.29
CA ILE A 19 11.90 5.87 -6.36
C ILE A 19 11.37 6.32 -7.71
N LEU A 20 10.08 6.66 -7.79
CA LEU A 20 9.46 7.15 -9.03
C LEU A 20 10.16 8.42 -9.55
N GLU A 21 10.47 9.37 -8.66
CA GLU A 21 11.21 10.58 -9.01
C GLU A 21 12.59 10.22 -9.57
N LYS A 22 13.34 9.32 -8.92
CA LYS A 22 14.67 8.91 -9.42
C LYS A 22 14.62 8.21 -10.77
N ILE A 23 13.57 7.46 -11.06
CA ILE A 23 13.35 6.88 -12.39
C ILE A 23 13.09 8.01 -13.41
N LYS A 24 12.25 8.99 -13.08
CA LYS A 24 11.98 10.15 -13.94
C LYS A 24 13.23 11.01 -14.18
N ASP A 25 14.12 11.10 -13.22
CA ASP A 25 15.43 11.74 -13.34
C ASP A 25 16.44 10.94 -14.21
N GLY A 26 16.00 9.87 -14.84
CA GLY A 26 16.82 9.04 -15.73
C GLY A 26 17.68 7.98 -15.03
N LYS A 27 17.48 7.75 -13.73
CA LYS A 27 18.13 6.62 -13.04
C LYS A 27 17.54 5.30 -13.54
N LYS A 28 18.38 4.47 -14.11
CA LYS A 28 17.97 3.12 -14.51
C LYS A 28 17.86 2.24 -13.27
N ILE A 29 16.65 1.77 -13.00
CA ILE A 29 16.39 0.79 -11.95
C ILE A 29 16.03 -0.50 -12.68
N SER A 30 16.87 -1.53 -12.55
CA SER A 30 16.58 -2.84 -13.09
C SER A 30 15.59 -3.54 -12.16
N ALA A 31 14.41 -3.79 -12.65
CA ALA A 31 13.44 -4.65 -11.97
C ALA A 31 13.49 -6.05 -12.59
N ASN A 32 13.50 -7.07 -11.76
CA ASN A 32 13.42 -8.44 -12.24
C ASN A 32 12.05 -8.74 -12.81
N LYS A 33 11.98 -9.82 -13.57
CA LYS A 33 10.71 -10.34 -14.07
C LYS A 33 9.84 -10.74 -12.89
N PHE A 34 8.86 -9.89 -12.58
CA PHE A 34 7.89 -10.12 -11.52
C PHE A 34 6.55 -10.52 -12.16
N SER A 35 6.06 -11.70 -11.84
CA SER A 35 4.88 -12.30 -12.50
C SER A 35 3.60 -12.24 -11.67
N ASN A 36 3.72 -12.00 -10.36
CA ASN A 36 2.57 -11.96 -9.47
C ASN A 36 1.73 -10.69 -9.69
N ASN A 37 0.42 -10.80 -9.55
CA ASN A 37 -0.42 -9.61 -9.49
C ASN A 37 -0.33 -8.98 -8.10
N VAL A 38 -0.45 -7.67 -8.04
CA VAL A 38 -0.43 -6.91 -6.79
C VAL A 38 -1.77 -6.26 -6.54
N LEU A 39 -2.44 -6.67 -5.47
CA LEU A 39 -3.63 -5.99 -4.96
C LEU A 39 -3.19 -4.89 -3.99
N VAL A 40 -3.56 -3.65 -4.26
CA VAL A 40 -3.10 -2.48 -3.50
C VAL A 40 -4.21 -1.93 -2.62
N HIS A 41 -4.05 -2.04 -1.30
CA HIS A 41 -4.93 -1.35 -0.36
C HIS A 41 -4.33 -0.01 0.06
N GLY A 42 -4.93 1.09 -0.41
CA GLY A 42 -4.51 2.44 -0.03
C GLY A 42 -4.86 2.76 1.41
N HIS A 43 -3.87 3.21 2.19
CA HIS A 43 -4.11 3.74 3.53
C HIS A 43 -4.96 5.02 3.48
N CYS A 44 -5.80 5.24 4.49
CA CYS A 44 -6.72 6.40 4.50
C CYS A 44 -6.00 7.74 4.28
N HIS A 45 -4.83 7.95 4.91
CA HIS A 45 -4.04 9.16 4.71
C HIS A 45 -3.49 9.28 3.28
N GLN A 46 -3.07 8.17 2.65
CA GLN A 46 -2.64 8.20 1.25
C GLN A 46 -3.80 8.59 0.33
N LYS A 47 -5.00 8.05 0.57
CA LYS A 47 -6.20 8.38 -0.21
C LYS A 47 -6.62 9.83 -0.01
N SER A 48 -6.67 10.32 1.24
CA SER A 48 -7.08 11.69 1.54
C SER A 48 -6.15 12.77 0.99
N GLN A 49 -4.88 12.43 0.76
CA GLN A 49 -3.86 13.32 0.21
C GLN A 49 -3.56 13.03 -1.27
N ASP A 50 -4.34 12.17 -1.91
CA ASP A 50 -4.15 11.72 -3.30
C ASP A 50 -2.75 11.08 -3.58
N ARG A 51 -2.06 10.63 -2.53
CA ARG A 51 -0.70 10.06 -2.63
C ARG A 51 -0.67 8.58 -3.03
N LEU A 52 -1.83 7.91 -3.07
CA LEU A 52 -1.92 6.54 -3.59
C LEU A 52 -1.52 6.46 -5.07
N LYS A 53 -1.76 7.51 -5.83
CA LYS A 53 -1.40 7.61 -7.25
C LYS A 53 0.09 7.36 -7.48
N GLY A 54 0.97 7.88 -6.62
CA GLY A 54 2.41 7.68 -6.74
C GLY A 54 2.82 6.21 -6.68
N LEU A 55 2.19 5.43 -5.80
CA LEU A 55 2.40 3.98 -5.72
C LEU A 55 1.93 3.27 -6.99
N LEU A 56 0.72 3.58 -7.46
CA LEU A 56 0.17 2.95 -8.66
C LEU A 56 1.00 3.29 -9.90
N GLU A 57 1.43 4.55 -10.03
CA GLU A 57 2.32 5.00 -11.12
C GLU A 57 3.69 4.29 -11.08
N LEU A 58 4.27 4.10 -9.89
CA LEU A 58 5.51 3.35 -9.74
C LEU A 58 5.34 1.91 -10.22
N LEU A 59 4.28 1.22 -9.79
CA LEU A 59 4.01 -0.16 -10.21
C LEU A 59 3.81 -0.27 -11.73
N THR A 60 3.11 0.71 -12.33
CA THR A 60 2.97 0.81 -13.79
C THR A 60 4.33 1.00 -14.47
N THR A 61 5.15 1.91 -13.98
CA THR A 61 6.49 2.20 -14.52
C THR A 61 7.41 1.00 -14.46
N LEU A 62 7.29 0.19 -13.41
CA LEU A 62 8.02 -1.07 -13.24
C LEU A 62 7.39 -2.25 -13.99
N ASN A 63 6.34 -2.02 -14.78
CA ASN A 63 5.60 -3.02 -15.54
C ASN A 63 5.04 -4.16 -14.67
N ILE A 64 4.59 -3.83 -13.45
CA ILE A 64 4.01 -4.76 -12.49
C ILE A 64 2.49 -4.73 -12.62
N LYS A 65 1.88 -5.89 -12.84
CA LYS A 65 0.42 -6.02 -12.85
C LYS A 65 -0.13 -5.69 -11.47
N HIS A 66 -1.00 -4.72 -11.39
CA HIS A 66 -1.59 -4.31 -10.13
C HIS A 66 -3.04 -3.87 -10.26
N LYS A 67 -3.75 -3.93 -9.15
CA LYS A 67 -5.14 -3.49 -9.04
C LYS A 67 -5.36 -2.82 -7.69
N PRO A 68 -5.87 -1.59 -7.63
CA PRO A 68 -6.31 -1.00 -6.37
C PRO A 68 -7.53 -1.76 -5.83
N ILE A 69 -7.54 -2.01 -4.53
CA ILE A 69 -8.71 -2.52 -3.82
C ILE A 69 -9.58 -1.31 -3.48
N GLU A 70 -10.70 -1.18 -4.16
CA GLU A 70 -11.65 -0.10 -3.94
C GLU A 70 -12.46 -0.37 -2.67
N THR A 71 -11.97 0.18 -1.57
CA THR A 71 -12.59 0.05 -0.26
C THR A 71 -12.56 1.40 0.47
N SER A 72 -13.43 1.55 1.45
CA SER A 72 -13.41 2.66 2.38
C SER A 72 -12.28 2.51 3.41
N CYS A 73 -12.55 2.63 4.68
CA CYS A 73 -11.60 2.41 5.76
C CYS A 73 -11.44 0.92 6.07
N CYS A 74 -10.24 0.51 6.51
CA CYS A 74 -10.03 -0.85 7.02
C CYS A 74 -10.72 -1.10 8.37
N GLY A 75 -11.19 -0.05 9.06
CA GLY A 75 -11.85 -0.14 10.37
C GLY A 75 -10.91 0.05 11.56
N MET A 76 -9.60 -0.01 11.38
CA MET A 76 -8.65 0.04 12.49
C MET A 76 -8.42 1.45 13.03
N ALA A 77 -8.42 2.48 12.16
CA ALA A 77 -8.22 3.89 12.53
C ALA A 77 -7.08 4.10 13.54
N GLY A 78 -5.86 3.75 13.17
CA GLY A 78 -4.71 3.73 14.07
C GLY A 78 -4.82 2.61 15.10
N SER A 79 -4.98 2.94 16.37
CA SER A 79 -5.16 1.99 17.47
C SER A 79 -6.61 1.73 17.86
N PHE A 80 -7.58 2.40 17.24
CA PHE A 80 -9.00 2.32 17.60
C PHE A 80 -9.51 0.88 17.66
N GLY A 81 -9.20 0.07 16.66
CA GLY A 81 -9.67 -1.31 16.59
C GLY A 81 -8.98 -2.29 17.55
N TYR A 82 -7.89 -1.87 18.22
CA TYR A 82 -7.24 -2.68 19.25
C TYR A 82 -7.90 -2.55 20.63
N ASP A 83 -8.70 -1.51 20.84
CA ASP A 83 -9.46 -1.33 22.07
C ASP A 83 -10.64 -2.32 22.06
N ALA A 84 -10.77 -3.13 23.10
CA ALA A 84 -11.80 -4.16 23.21
C ALA A 84 -13.23 -3.60 23.00
N LYS A 85 -13.49 -2.38 23.49
CA LYS A 85 -14.80 -1.71 23.31
C LYS A 85 -15.11 -1.34 21.86
N ASN A 86 -14.10 -1.21 21.01
CA ASN A 86 -14.22 -0.78 19.61
C ASN A 86 -14.05 -1.97 18.63
N TYR A 87 -13.66 -3.13 19.12
CA TYR A 87 -13.32 -4.29 18.29
C TYR A 87 -14.45 -4.68 17.34
N ASP A 88 -15.68 -4.78 17.85
CA ASP A 88 -16.83 -5.19 17.03
C ASP A 88 -17.14 -4.17 15.93
N ILE A 89 -17.00 -2.88 16.22
CA ILE A 89 -17.19 -1.81 15.22
C ILE A 89 -16.09 -1.90 14.16
N SER A 90 -14.84 -2.03 14.59
CA SER A 90 -13.69 -2.18 13.70
C SER A 90 -13.84 -3.38 12.76
N LYS A 91 -14.22 -4.54 13.33
CA LYS A 91 -14.51 -5.77 12.58
C LYS A 91 -15.64 -5.59 11.56
N LYS A 92 -16.75 -4.99 11.97
CA LYS A 92 -17.87 -4.69 11.07
C LYS A 92 -17.44 -3.80 9.91
N MET A 93 -16.65 -2.76 10.17
CA MET A 93 -16.13 -1.87 9.13
C MET A 93 -15.24 -2.61 8.12
N ALA A 94 -14.34 -3.48 8.58
CA ALA A 94 -13.51 -4.30 7.70
C ALA A 94 -14.37 -5.20 6.78
N HIS A 95 -15.46 -5.76 7.33
CA HIS A 95 -16.34 -6.67 6.61
C HIS A 95 -17.38 -5.97 5.71
N LEU A 96 -17.49 -4.64 5.75
CA LEU A 96 -18.36 -3.92 4.80
C LEU A 96 -17.85 -4.05 3.36
N THR A 97 -16.55 -3.84 3.15
CA THR A 97 -15.98 -3.81 1.80
C THR A 97 -14.62 -4.49 1.71
N LEU A 98 -13.68 -4.22 2.63
CA LEU A 98 -12.28 -4.64 2.50
C LEU A 98 -12.13 -6.16 2.42
N ILE A 99 -12.60 -6.87 3.44
CA ILE A 99 -12.46 -8.33 3.51
C ILE A 99 -13.24 -9.06 2.41
N PRO A 100 -14.51 -8.70 2.12
CA PRO A 100 -15.23 -9.31 1.00
C PRO A 100 -14.55 -9.05 -0.35
N THR A 101 -13.99 -7.86 -0.58
CA THR A 101 -13.29 -7.55 -1.83
C THR A 101 -12.02 -8.38 -1.95
N ILE A 102 -11.22 -8.48 -0.88
CA ILE A 102 -10.03 -9.35 -0.87
C ILE A 102 -10.41 -10.78 -1.19
N LYS A 103 -11.39 -11.35 -0.49
CA LYS A 103 -11.84 -12.74 -0.73
C LYS A 103 -12.31 -12.99 -2.16
N LYS A 104 -12.94 -11.99 -2.79
CA LYS A 104 -13.43 -12.09 -4.17
C LYS A 104 -12.30 -11.97 -5.20
N GLU A 105 -11.34 -11.09 -4.97
CA GLU A 105 -10.36 -10.69 -5.98
C GLU A 105 -9.02 -11.39 -5.85
N PHE A 106 -8.65 -11.81 -4.63
CA PHE A 106 -7.38 -12.48 -4.38
C PHE A 106 -7.35 -13.86 -5.04
N LYS A 107 -6.32 -14.13 -5.80
CA LYS A 107 -6.04 -15.42 -6.43
C LYS A 107 -4.73 -15.98 -5.89
N ASN A 108 -4.53 -17.28 -6.10
CA ASN A 108 -3.27 -17.93 -5.76
C ASN A 108 -2.10 -17.15 -6.38
N ASP A 109 -1.07 -16.93 -5.58
CA ASP A 109 0.14 -16.18 -5.93
C ASP A 109 -0.01 -14.65 -6.03
N ASP A 110 -1.19 -14.08 -5.82
CA ASP A 110 -1.33 -12.63 -5.71
C ASP A 110 -0.64 -12.12 -4.44
N ILE A 111 -0.20 -10.87 -4.48
CA ILE A 111 0.40 -10.19 -3.34
C ILE A 111 -0.49 -9.02 -2.93
N ILE A 112 -0.80 -8.91 -1.64
CA ILE A 112 -1.49 -7.73 -1.11
C ILE A 112 -0.46 -6.75 -0.57
N VAL A 113 -0.51 -5.51 -1.05
CA VAL A 113 0.28 -4.40 -0.55
C VAL A 113 -0.60 -3.42 0.21
N ALA A 114 -0.19 -3.11 1.43
CA ALA A 114 -0.82 -2.11 2.27
C ALA A 114 0.24 -1.37 3.10
N ASN A 115 0.42 -0.06 2.89
CA ASN A 115 1.44 0.71 3.58
C ASN A 115 1.11 0.96 5.06
N GLY A 116 -0.17 1.04 5.42
CA GLY A 116 -0.59 1.23 6.80
C GLY A 116 -0.40 -0.04 7.65
N THR A 117 0.32 0.05 8.76
CA THR A 117 0.50 -1.07 9.71
C THR A 117 -0.84 -1.59 10.22
N SER A 118 -1.72 -0.68 10.65
CA SER A 118 -3.08 -1.03 11.09
C SER A 118 -3.88 -1.76 10.01
N CYS A 119 -3.73 -1.34 8.74
CA CYS A 119 -4.40 -2.00 7.61
C CYS A 119 -3.87 -3.42 7.40
N ARG A 120 -2.54 -3.63 7.55
CA ARG A 120 -1.96 -4.97 7.43
C ARG A 120 -2.44 -5.90 8.52
N HIS A 121 -2.49 -5.44 9.76
CA HIS A 121 -3.03 -6.24 10.86
C HIS A 121 -4.50 -6.60 10.61
N GLN A 122 -5.32 -5.62 10.26
CA GLN A 122 -6.75 -5.86 10.00
C GLN A 122 -6.99 -6.88 8.88
N ILE A 123 -6.21 -6.82 7.81
CA ILE A 123 -6.28 -7.78 6.72
C ILE A 123 -5.84 -9.16 7.21
N SER A 124 -4.74 -9.25 7.95
CA SER A 124 -4.24 -10.52 8.48
C SER A 124 -5.18 -11.17 9.48
N ASP A 125 -5.85 -10.37 10.30
CA ASP A 125 -6.74 -10.86 11.36
C ASP A 125 -8.07 -11.40 10.81
N PHE A 126 -8.53 -10.87 9.67
CA PHE A 126 -9.86 -11.20 9.12
C PHE A 126 -9.82 -11.84 7.72
N SER A 127 -8.64 -12.08 7.20
CA SER A 127 -8.42 -12.89 6.02
C SER A 127 -7.21 -13.81 6.23
N ASP A 128 -7.14 -14.92 5.52
CA ASP A 128 -5.98 -15.83 5.59
C ASP A 128 -4.76 -15.27 4.83
N GLN A 129 -4.71 -13.95 4.60
CA GLN A 129 -3.70 -13.31 3.79
C GLN A 129 -2.68 -12.56 4.64
N LYS A 130 -1.43 -12.51 4.17
CA LYS A 130 -0.33 -11.76 4.79
C LYS A 130 0.07 -10.57 3.93
N PRO A 131 -0.58 -9.41 4.10
CA PRO A 131 -0.24 -8.22 3.34
C PRO A 131 1.16 -7.71 3.73
N GLN A 132 1.86 -7.12 2.77
CA GLN A 132 3.19 -6.59 2.98
C GLN A 132 3.22 -5.07 2.73
N HIS A 133 4.22 -4.41 3.29
CA HIS A 133 4.50 -3.01 2.99
C HIS A 133 5.11 -2.90 1.59
N VAL A 134 4.92 -1.76 0.91
CA VAL A 134 5.49 -1.56 -0.43
C VAL A 134 7.01 -1.76 -0.47
N SER A 135 7.74 -1.38 0.57
CA SER A 135 9.20 -1.59 0.64
C SER A 135 9.58 -3.07 0.59
N GLN A 136 8.78 -3.97 1.15
CA GLN A 136 9.01 -5.41 1.08
C GLN A 136 8.76 -5.95 -0.33
N LEU A 137 7.74 -5.42 -1.01
CA LEU A 137 7.52 -5.73 -2.43
C LEU A 137 8.69 -5.25 -3.28
N LEU A 138 9.10 -4.00 -3.11
CA LEU A 138 10.21 -3.40 -3.88
C LEU A 138 11.53 -4.13 -3.63
N PHE A 139 11.80 -4.54 -2.39
CA PHE A 139 12.96 -5.34 -2.06
C PHE A 139 12.99 -6.65 -2.88
N LYS A 140 11.88 -7.38 -2.92
CA LYS A 140 11.77 -8.61 -3.75
C LYS A 140 11.98 -8.35 -5.23
N ILE A 141 11.52 -7.19 -5.73
CA ILE A 141 11.65 -6.81 -7.14
C ILE A 141 13.09 -6.47 -7.51
N PHE A 142 13.84 -5.85 -6.57
CA PHE A 142 15.19 -5.35 -6.82
C PHE A 142 16.31 -6.30 -6.33
N GLU A 143 16.01 -7.29 -5.49
CA GLU A 143 17.01 -8.13 -4.80
C GLU A 143 17.78 -9.09 -5.73
N THR A 144 17.34 -9.31 -6.94
CA THR A 144 17.93 -10.31 -7.83
C THR A 144 18.86 -9.72 -8.90
N VAL A 145 19.58 -8.64 -8.60
CA VAL A 145 20.70 -8.19 -9.42
C VAL A 145 21.98 -8.72 -8.80
N ASN A 146 22.28 -10.00 -9.01
CA ASN A 146 23.60 -10.60 -8.88
C ASN A 146 24.12 -10.96 -10.29
#